data_e4dc95d0e1cacb06c6a8f463047ac465
#
_entry.id   e4dc95d0e1cacb06c6a8f463047ac465
#
_cell.length_a   1.000
_cell.length_b   1.000
_cell.length_c   1.000
_cell.angle_alpha   90.00
_cell.angle_beta   90.00
_cell.angle_gamma   90.00
#
_symmetry.space_group_name_H-M   'P 1'
#
loop_
_entity.id
_entity.type
_entity.pdbx_description
1 polymer ?
#
loop_
_entity_poly.entity_id
_entity_poly.type
_entity_poly.pdbx_seq_one_letter_code
_entity_poly.pdbx_strand_id
1 'polypeptide(L)'
;MGNPPKPSFVSIGSLSSQGQVALEVMNPRGEIPPPPSMGIRQRLEDLSGKKIALLDNGKAGAGFFLDALEELFKKQHPASSILRLVKPEAGRIIYDAKDWYPDVARQADAFIFATGD
;
A
#
# COMPACT_ATOMS: atom_id res chain seq x y z
N MET A 1 -11.43 -24.99 6.99
CA MET A 1 -12.15 -23.76 7.33
C MET A 1 -11.72 -23.33 8.73
N GLY A 2 -11.06 -22.17 8.84
CA GLY A 2 -10.69 -21.61 10.13
C GLY A 2 -11.93 -21.13 10.87
N ASN A 3 -11.98 -21.32 12.21
CA ASN A 3 -13.03 -20.75 13.04
C ASN A 3 -13.02 -19.22 12.88
N PRO A 4 -14.21 -18.57 12.86
CA PRO A 4 -14.28 -17.12 12.87
C PRO A 4 -13.58 -16.58 14.13
N PRO A 5 -12.89 -15.45 14.05
CA PRO A 5 -12.23 -14.85 15.20
C PRO A 5 -13.25 -14.57 16.30
N LYS A 6 -12.92 -14.93 17.52
CA LYS A 6 -13.78 -14.64 18.68
C LYS A 6 -13.81 -13.12 18.90
N PRO A 7 -14.98 -12.56 19.24
CA PRO A 7 -15.07 -11.14 19.57
C PRO A 7 -14.19 -10.83 20.79
N SER A 8 -13.41 -9.78 20.71
CA SER A 8 -12.64 -9.26 21.85
C SER A 8 -13.52 -8.32 22.68
N PHE A 9 -13.50 -8.48 23.99
CA PHE A 9 -14.23 -7.66 24.93
C PHE A 9 -13.27 -6.83 25.78
N VAL A 10 -13.63 -5.61 26.06
CA VAL A 10 -12.91 -4.74 26.98
C VAL A 10 -13.74 -4.57 28.24
N SER A 11 -13.19 -4.98 29.39
CA SER A 11 -13.81 -4.75 30.69
C SER A 11 -13.53 -3.32 31.15
N ILE A 12 -14.58 -2.53 31.31
CA ILE A 12 -14.46 -1.18 31.90
C ILE A 12 -14.62 -1.33 33.41
N GLY A 13 -13.57 -1.03 34.14
CA GLY A 13 -13.51 -1.17 35.60
C GLY A 13 -14.60 -0.40 36.35
N SER A 14 -14.88 -0.87 37.57
CA SER A 14 -15.97 -0.41 38.46
C SER A 14 -15.89 1.09 38.79
N LEU A 15 -16.99 1.79 38.63
CA LEU A 15 -17.16 3.19 38.97
C LEU A 15 -17.73 3.40 40.37
N SER A 16 -17.90 2.38 41.21
CA SER A 16 -18.39 2.55 42.58
C SER A 16 -17.89 1.51 43.57
N SER A 17 -17.72 1.90 44.81
CA SER A 17 -17.34 1.05 45.94
C SER A 17 -18.46 0.12 46.45
N GLN A 18 -19.62 0.16 45.85
CA GLN A 18 -20.78 -0.66 46.21
C GLN A 18 -21.45 -1.26 44.97
N GLY A 19 -20.93 -2.38 44.56
CA GLY A 19 -21.52 -3.16 43.45
C GLY A 19 -20.64 -3.16 42.23
N GLN A 20 -20.18 -4.35 41.85
CA GLN A 20 -19.47 -4.54 40.61
C GLN A 20 -20.46 -4.49 39.43
N VAL A 21 -20.51 -3.39 38.75
CA VAL A 21 -21.13 -3.35 37.42
C VAL A 21 -20.03 -3.63 36.42
N ALA A 22 -19.95 -4.87 35.97
CA ALA A 22 -19.11 -5.22 34.80
C ALA A 22 -19.93 -4.96 33.55
N LEU A 23 -19.57 -3.90 32.82
CA LEU A 23 -20.09 -3.69 31.47
C LEU A 23 -19.08 -4.29 30.49
N GLU A 24 -19.47 -5.37 29.84
CA GLU A 24 -18.72 -5.87 28.70
C GLU A 24 -19.20 -5.18 27.44
N VAL A 25 -18.29 -4.50 26.77
CA VAL A 25 -18.53 -3.90 25.46
C VAL A 25 -17.62 -4.54 24.43
N MET A 26 -18.17 -4.78 23.24
CA MET A 26 -17.35 -5.27 22.15
C MET A 26 -16.33 -4.21 21.74
N ASN A 27 -15.08 -4.62 21.55
CA ASN A 27 -14.06 -3.75 21.00
C ASN A 27 -14.41 -3.37 19.56
N PRO A 28 -14.71 -2.08 19.27
CA PRO A 28 -15.11 -1.67 17.93
C PRO A 28 -14.00 -1.80 16.88
N ARG A 29 -12.75 -1.96 17.32
CA ARG A 29 -11.61 -2.17 16.42
C ARG A 29 -11.52 -3.61 15.91
N GLY A 30 -12.16 -4.57 16.58
CA GLY A 30 -11.97 -5.99 16.29
C GLY A 30 -10.52 -6.46 16.57
N GLU A 31 -10.26 -7.69 16.23
CA GLU A 31 -8.90 -8.24 16.22
C GLU A 31 -8.35 -8.15 14.80
N ILE A 32 -7.40 -7.26 14.58
CA ILE A 32 -6.66 -7.17 13.33
C ILE A 32 -5.44 -8.07 13.48
N PRO A 33 -5.36 -9.18 12.74
CA PRO A 33 -4.15 -9.99 12.78
C PRO A 33 -2.94 -9.14 12.38
N PRO A 34 -1.81 -9.27 13.08
CA PRO A 34 -0.62 -8.52 12.71
C PRO A 34 -0.27 -8.83 11.24
N PRO A 35 0.10 -7.81 10.46
CA PRO A 35 0.53 -8.03 9.08
C PRO A 35 1.75 -8.96 9.09
N PRO A 36 1.91 -9.80 8.08
CA PRO A 36 3.11 -10.61 7.96
C PRO A 36 4.34 -9.70 8.00
N SER A 37 5.28 -10.06 8.86
CA SER A 37 6.55 -9.33 8.99
C SER A 37 7.36 -9.53 7.72
N MET A 38 7.16 -8.66 6.74
CA MET A 38 7.98 -8.61 5.53
C MET A 38 8.99 -7.49 5.67
N GLY A 39 10.27 -7.84 5.66
CA GLY A 39 11.34 -6.85 5.64
C GLY A 39 11.33 -6.04 4.34
N ILE A 40 11.79 -4.80 4.41
CA ILE A 40 12.04 -3.97 3.23
C ILE A 40 13.15 -4.65 2.42
N ARG A 41 12.97 -4.78 1.11
CA ARG A 41 14.02 -5.29 0.22
C ARG A 41 15.23 -4.35 0.24
N GLN A 42 16.40 -4.92 0.01
CA GLN A 42 17.62 -4.14 -0.19
C GLN A 42 17.40 -3.12 -1.31
N ARG A 43 17.87 -1.90 -1.10
CA ARG A 43 17.80 -0.83 -2.10
C ARG A 43 18.66 -1.18 -3.31
N LEU A 44 18.25 -0.72 -4.48
CA LEU A 44 19.09 -0.79 -5.67
C LEU A 44 20.33 0.07 -5.45
N GLU A 45 21.48 -0.47 -5.75
CA GLU A 45 22.76 0.27 -5.63
C GLU A 45 22.89 1.32 -6.75
N ASP A 46 22.36 0.99 -7.94
CA ASP A 46 22.41 1.82 -9.13
C ASP A 46 21.14 1.63 -9.96
N LEU A 47 20.75 2.63 -10.72
CA LEU A 47 19.62 2.62 -11.65
C LEU A 47 20.03 2.33 -13.08
N SER A 48 21.33 2.22 -13.39
CA SER A 48 21.84 1.93 -14.73
C SER A 48 21.37 0.56 -15.22
N GLY A 49 20.78 0.53 -16.39
CA GLY A 49 20.23 -0.69 -16.99
C GLY A 49 18.96 -1.21 -16.32
N LYS A 50 18.44 -0.50 -15.31
CA LYS A 50 17.20 -0.89 -14.62
C LYS A 50 15.98 -0.34 -15.33
N LYS A 51 14.90 -1.12 -15.27
CA LYS A 51 13.59 -0.71 -15.74
C LYS A 51 12.75 -0.18 -14.59
N ILE A 52 12.35 1.08 -14.68
CA ILE A 52 11.56 1.78 -13.67
C ILE A 52 10.13 1.92 -14.18
N ALA A 53 9.17 1.36 -13.46
CA ALA A 53 7.76 1.54 -13.79
C ALA A 53 7.23 2.82 -13.11
N LEU A 54 6.63 3.70 -13.90
CA LEU A 54 5.88 4.86 -13.42
C LEU A 54 4.39 4.53 -13.49
N LEU A 55 3.79 4.36 -12.34
CA LEU A 55 2.42 3.87 -12.19
C LEU A 55 1.48 5.04 -11.90
N ASP A 56 0.53 5.25 -12.80
CA ASP A 56 -0.51 6.26 -12.67
C ASP A 56 -1.76 5.65 -12.00
N ASN A 57 -2.21 6.23 -10.89
CA ASN A 57 -3.42 5.80 -10.20
C ASN A 57 -4.72 6.43 -10.75
N GLY A 58 -4.62 7.24 -11.80
CA GLY A 58 -5.76 7.90 -12.43
C GLY A 58 -6.29 9.13 -11.69
N LYS A 59 -5.61 9.60 -10.64
CA LYS A 59 -5.98 10.85 -9.96
C LYS A 59 -5.56 12.07 -10.76
N ALA A 60 -6.30 13.17 -10.60
CA ALA A 60 -5.99 14.43 -11.26
C ALA A 60 -4.56 14.89 -10.94
N GLY A 61 -3.80 15.21 -11.97
CA GLY A 61 -2.42 15.66 -11.83
C GLY A 61 -1.36 14.56 -11.81
N ALA A 62 -1.71 13.30 -11.56
CA ALA A 62 -0.75 12.21 -11.53
C ALA A 62 0.02 12.07 -12.86
N GLY A 63 -0.68 12.16 -13.99
CA GLY A 63 -0.06 12.10 -15.31
C GLY A 63 1.01 13.17 -15.51
N PHE A 64 0.69 14.44 -15.21
CA PHE A 64 1.65 15.55 -15.35
C PHE A 64 2.88 15.40 -14.44
N PHE A 65 2.65 14.95 -13.21
CA PHE A 65 3.74 14.67 -12.29
C PHE A 65 4.67 13.57 -12.84
N LEU A 66 4.09 12.49 -13.32
CA LEU A 66 4.86 11.36 -13.87
C LEU A 66 5.56 11.73 -15.19
N ASP A 67 5.00 12.63 -16.00
CA ASP A 67 5.66 13.13 -17.22
C ASP A 67 6.91 13.93 -16.86
N ALA A 68 6.81 14.84 -15.90
CA ALA A 68 7.96 15.59 -15.41
C ALA A 68 9.04 14.68 -14.79
N LEU A 69 8.62 13.66 -14.08
CA LEU A 69 9.52 12.68 -13.48
C LEU A 69 10.23 11.84 -14.55
N GLU A 70 9.52 11.43 -15.60
CA GLU A 70 10.11 10.70 -16.73
C GLU A 70 11.19 11.54 -17.44
N GLU A 71 10.94 12.82 -17.68
CA GLU A 71 11.93 13.73 -18.25
C GLU A 71 13.16 13.86 -17.36
N LEU A 72 12.95 13.93 -16.04
CA LEU A 72 14.04 14.00 -15.08
C LEU A 72 14.91 12.74 -15.11
N PHE A 73 14.28 11.56 -15.18
CA PHE A 73 14.98 10.29 -15.31
C PHE A 73 15.80 10.22 -16.61
N LYS A 74 15.24 10.64 -17.74
CA LYS A 74 15.95 10.68 -19.02
C LYS A 74 17.21 11.57 -18.95
N LYS A 75 17.14 12.66 -18.18
CA LYS A 75 18.29 13.56 -17.99
C LYS A 75 19.34 13.01 -17.04
N GLN A 76 18.90 12.50 -15.88
CA GLN A 76 19.83 12.13 -14.79
C GLN A 76 20.27 10.67 -14.85
N HIS A 77 19.45 9.80 -15.40
CA HIS A 77 19.70 8.37 -15.49
C HIS A 77 19.43 7.84 -16.90
N PRO A 78 20.16 8.33 -17.93
CA PRO A 78 19.89 7.97 -19.33
C PRO A 78 20.07 6.48 -19.64
N ALA A 79 20.78 5.75 -18.78
CA ALA A 79 20.97 4.30 -18.91
C ALA A 79 19.81 3.47 -18.33
N SER A 80 18.87 4.10 -17.62
CA SER A 80 17.65 3.42 -17.17
C SER A 80 16.56 3.46 -18.24
N SER A 81 15.64 2.52 -18.20
CA SER A 81 14.45 2.51 -19.06
C SER A 81 13.19 2.79 -18.24
N ILE A 82 12.26 3.53 -18.83
CA ILE A 82 11.00 3.90 -18.18
C ILE A 82 9.84 3.13 -18.80
N LEU A 83 9.01 2.55 -17.96
CA LEU A 83 7.76 1.89 -18.32
C LEU A 83 6.60 2.66 -17.71
N ARG A 84 5.74 3.26 -18.54
CA ARG A 84 4.54 3.95 -18.11
C ARG A 84 3.36 2.98 -18.05
N LEU A 85 2.72 2.90 -16.91
CA LEU A 85 1.54 2.06 -16.73
C LEU A 85 0.45 2.86 -16.02
N VAL A 86 -0.78 2.71 -16.51
CA VAL A 86 -1.97 3.29 -15.87
C VAL A 86 -2.72 2.17 -15.16
N LYS A 87 -3.15 2.43 -13.94
CA LYS A 87 -3.97 1.48 -13.20
C LYS A 87 -5.27 1.21 -13.98
N PRO A 88 -5.67 -0.05 -14.18
CA PRO A 88 -6.82 -0.41 -15.01
C PRO A 88 -8.13 0.24 -14.57
N GLU A 89 -8.31 0.48 -13.30
CA GLU A 89 -9.51 1.13 -12.76
C GLU A 89 -9.13 2.40 -11.98
N ALA A 90 -9.17 3.53 -12.67
CA ALA A 90 -8.91 4.83 -12.07
C ALA A 90 -9.85 5.11 -10.89
N GLY A 91 -9.29 5.57 -9.78
CA GLY A 91 -10.04 5.98 -8.59
C GLY A 91 -10.48 4.87 -7.65
N ARG A 92 -10.29 3.59 -7.97
CA ARG A 92 -10.55 2.51 -7.03
C ARG A 92 -9.38 2.23 -6.10
N ILE A 93 -9.75 1.77 -4.90
CA ILE A 93 -8.81 1.49 -3.81
C ILE A 93 -7.75 0.47 -4.27
N ILE A 94 -6.53 0.69 -3.84
CA ILE A 94 -5.32 -0.10 -4.11
C ILE A 94 -5.53 -1.63 -3.97
N TYR A 95 -6.45 -2.04 -3.10
CA TYR A 95 -6.70 -3.46 -2.79
C TYR A 95 -7.38 -4.26 -3.90
N ASP A 96 -8.04 -3.61 -4.85
CA ASP A 96 -8.79 -4.29 -5.91
C ASP A 96 -7.93 -4.72 -7.11
N ALA A 97 -6.68 -4.28 -7.16
CA ALA A 97 -5.78 -4.55 -8.26
C ALA A 97 -4.78 -5.70 -7.97
N LYS A 98 -5.24 -6.74 -7.29
CA LYS A 98 -4.40 -7.85 -6.82
C LYS A 98 -3.57 -8.52 -7.92
N ASP A 99 -4.12 -8.60 -9.13
CA ASP A 99 -3.44 -9.26 -10.25
C ASP A 99 -2.51 -8.31 -11.01
N TRP A 100 -2.76 -7.01 -10.94
CA TRP A 100 -1.97 -6.01 -11.66
C TRP A 100 -0.57 -5.80 -11.05
N TYR A 101 -0.45 -5.79 -9.73
CA TYR A 101 0.84 -5.59 -9.06
C TYR A 101 1.85 -6.70 -9.33
N PRO A 102 1.49 -7.98 -9.31
CA PRO A 102 2.39 -9.05 -9.74
C PRO A 102 2.87 -8.90 -11.19
N ASP A 103 2.01 -8.42 -12.10
CA ASP A 103 2.37 -8.16 -13.49
C ASP A 103 3.38 -7.02 -13.60
N VAL A 104 3.17 -5.92 -12.87
CA VAL A 104 4.14 -4.82 -12.80
C VAL A 104 5.48 -5.31 -12.25
N ALA A 105 5.46 -6.09 -11.17
CA ALA A 105 6.66 -6.62 -10.53
C ALA A 105 7.47 -7.55 -11.44
N ARG A 106 6.82 -8.22 -12.41
CA ARG A 106 7.52 -9.02 -13.44
C ARG A 106 8.15 -8.18 -14.53
N GLN A 107 7.65 -6.98 -14.75
CA GLN A 107 8.05 -6.13 -15.86
C GLN A 107 9.10 -5.08 -15.50
N ALA A 108 9.28 -4.77 -14.21
CA ALA A 108 10.15 -3.69 -13.77
C ALA A 108 10.98 -4.09 -12.54
N ASP A 109 12.16 -3.49 -12.42
CA ASP A 109 13.08 -3.66 -11.29
C ASP A 109 12.68 -2.79 -10.09
N ALA A 110 12.07 -1.65 -10.36
CA ALA A 110 11.54 -0.73 -9.36
C ALA A 110 10.31 -0.01 -9.89
N PHE A 111 9.53 0.60 -9.00
CA PHE A 111 8.37 1.38 -9.41
C PHE A 111 8.19 2.64 -8.56
N ILE A 112 7.55 3.63 -9.15
CA ILE A 112 7.03 4.83 -8.50
C ILE A 112 5.54 4.89 -8.78
N PHE A 113 4.75 4.97 -7.74
CA PHE A 113 3.29 5.02 -7.82
C PHE A 113 2.80 6.41 -7.38
N ALA A 114 2.07 7.08 -8.22
CA ALA A 114 1.58 8.44 -7.95
C ALA A 114 0.08 8.57 -8.25
N THR A 115 -0.62 9.43 -7.54
CA THR A 115 -0.21 10.31 -6.46
C THR A 115 -1.02 9.99 -5.21
N GLY A 116 -0.38 10.17 -4.02
CA GLY A 116 -1.11 10.12 -2.76
C GLY A 116 -1.98 11.36 -2.56
N ASP A 117 -2.97 11.30 -1.68
CA ASP A 117 -3.78 12.41 -1.15
C ASP A 117 -3.80 12.35 0.37
#